data_20f38c37a7fa924dd2149ffebc68cc0f
#
_entry.id   20f38c37a7fa924dd2149ffebc68cc0f
#
_cell.length_a   1.000
_cell.length_b   1.000
_cell.length_c   1.000
_cell.angle_alpha   90.00
_cell.angle_beta   90.00
_cell.angle_gamma   90.00
#
_symmetry.space_group_name_H-M   'P 1'
#
loop_
_entity.id
_entity.type
_entity.pdbx_description
1 polymer ?
#
loop_
_entity_poly.entity_id
_entity_poly.type
_entity_poly.pdbx_seq_one_letter_code
_entity_poly.pdbx_strand_id
1 'polypeptide(L)'
;MSMVIETSFDVRWREPVWVKTSAGVPQAVRGPRQALDYLTLSRPALPDAAFESARHLCVQALRKETTCDAARRSFINATRHADLDA
;
A
#
# COMPACT_ATOMS: atom_id res chain seq x y z
N MET A 1 -13.94 -21.71 -14.23
CA MET A 1 -13.65 -21.42 -13.84
C MET A 1 -13.14 -21.11 -13.22
N SER A 2 -12.90 -20.77 -12.99
CA SER A 2 -12.34 -20.44 -12.50
C SER A 2 -12.04 -20.05 -11.76
N MET A 3 -11.81 -20.05 -11.38
CA MET A 3 -11.51 -19.61 -10.74
C MET A 3 -10.99 -19.24 -10.03
N VAL A 4 -10.65 -19.21 -9.81
CA VAL A 4 -10.12 -18.80 -9.19
C VAL A 4 -9.66 -18.17 -8.73
N ILE A 5 -9.50 -17.97 -8.80
CA ILE A 5 -8.94 -17.51 -8.22
C ILE A 5 -8.95 -16.53 -7.59
N GLU A 6 -9.57 -16.41 -7.02
CA GLU A 6 -9.44 -15.39 -6.30
C GLU A 6 -8.30 -15.22 -5.66
N THR A 7 -7.63 -14.66 -6.07
CA THR A 7 -6.36 -14.60 -5.47
C THR A 7 -6.18 -13.29 -4.75
N SER A 8 -5.10 -13.20 -3.96
CA SER A 8 -4.79 -11.99 -3.24
C SER A 8 -4.53 -10.81 -4.15
N PHE A 9 -4.25 -11.07 -5.42
CA PHE A 9 -4.00 -10.00 -6.37
C PHE A 9 -5.25 -9.17 -6.64
N ASP A 10 -6.42 -9.72 -6.36
CA ASP A 10 -7.66 -8.99 -6.57
C ASP A 10 -8.07 -8.16 -5.36
N VAL A 11 -7.28 -8.18 -4.30
CA VAL A 11 -7.57 -7.39 -3.11
C VAL A 11 -7.35 -5.93 -3.42
N ARG A 12 -8.39 -5.14 -3.30
CA ARG A 12 -8.35 -3.71 -3.62
C ARG A 12 -9.04 -2.90 -2.55
N TRP A 13 -8.59 -1.67 -2.41
CA TRP A 13 -9.24 -0.71 -1.53
C TRP A 13 -10.43 -0.11 -2.25
N ARG A 14 -11.43 0.28 -1.47
CA ARG A 14 -12.62 0.92 -2.02
C ARG A 14 -12.27 2.23 -2.70
N GLU A 15 -11.38 3.00 -2.08
CA GLU A 15 -10.90 4.25 -2.65
C GLU A 15 -9.39 4.20 -2.74
N PRO A 16 -8.80 4.70 -3.84
CA PRO A 16 -7.35 4.69 -3.97
C PRO A 16 -6.71 5.70 -3.01
N VAL A 17 -5.44 5.49 -2.74
CA VAL A 17 -4.62 6.46 -2.02
C VAL A 17 -3.71 7.11 -3.05
N TRP A 18 -3.74 8.43 -3.11
CA TRP A 18 -2.92 9.16 -4.07
C TRP A 18 -1.59 9.51 -3.44
N VAL A 19 -0.52 9.24 -4.17
CA VAL A 19 0.85 9.42 -3.67
C VAL A 19 1.68 10.16 -4.69
N LYS A 20 2.75 10.79 -4.22
CA LYS A 20 3.69 11.50 -5.10
C LYS A 20 4.66 10.51 -5.71
N THR A 21 5.08 10.79 -6.93
CA THR A 21 6.11 10.00 -7.61
C THR A 21 7.26 10.90 -8.01
N SER A 22 8.39 10.28 -8.34
CA SER A 22 9.56 11.02 -8.80
C SER A 22 9.31 11.71 -10.12
N ALA A 23 8.33 11.25 -10.88
CA ALA A 23 7.97 11.86 -12.15
C ALA A 23 7.13 13.14 -11.97
N GLY A 24 6.67 13.41 -10.74
CA GLY A 24 5.86 14.59 -10.47
C GLY A 24 4.38 14.41 -10.74
N VAL A 25 3.97 13.27 -11.26
CA VAL A 25 2.56 12.97 -11.52
C VAL A 25 2.02 12.12 -10.39
N PRO A 26 0.89 12.51 -9.76
CA PRO A 26 0.32 11.68 -8.70
C PRO A 26 -0.05 10.30 -9.21
N GLN A 27 0.17 9.30 -8.36
CA GLN A 27 -0.16 7.93 -8.69
C GLN A 27 -1.23 7.44 -7.74
N ALA A 28 -2.23 6.73 -8.28
CA ALA A 28 -3.26 6.10 -7.47
C ALA A 28 -2.78 4.73 -7.04
N VAL A 29 -2.77 4.49 -5.74
CA VAL A 29 -2.46 3.17 -5.18
C VAL A 29 -3.80 2.56 -4.77
N ARG A 30 -4.14 1.42 -5.37
CA ARG A 30 -5.48 0.88 -5.29
C ARG A 30 -5.60 -0.35 -4.40
N GLY A 31 -4.52 -0.81 -3.82
CA GLY A 31 -4.58 -1.96 -2.94
C GLY A 31 -3.23 -2.30 -2.34
N PRO A 32 -3.20 -3.32 -1.48
CA PRO A 32 -1.98 -3.68 -0.76
C PRO A 32 -0.81 -4.06 -1.66
N ARG A 33 -1.07 -4.70 -2.80
CA ARG A 33 0.00 -5.11 -3.70
C ARG A 33 0.71 -3.90 -4.28
N GLN A 34 -0.05 -2.93 -4.79
CA GLN A 34 0.54 -1.71 -5.31
C GLN A 34 1.22 -0.91 -4.20
N ALA A 35 0.64 -0.94 -3.00
CA ALA A 35 1.24 -0.26 -1.85
C ALA A 35 2.61 -0.85 -1.53
N LEU A 36 2.76 -2.17 -1.58
CA LEU A 36 4.04 -2.81 -1.33
C LEU A 36 5.08 -2.39 -2.37
N ASP A 37 4.68 -2.34 -3.63
CA ASP A 37 5.59 -1.91 -4.70
C ASP A 37 6.03 -0.47 -4.47
N TYR A 38 5.08 0.40 -4.14
CA TYR A 38 5.39 1.80 -3.89
C TYR A 38 6.30 1.98 -2.67
N LEU A 39 6.02 1.25 -1.58
CA LEU A 39 6.82 1.32 -0.36
C LEU A 39 8.26 0.91 -0.63
N THR A 40 8.45 -0.15 -1.41
CA THR A 40 9.77 -0.63 -1.75
C THR A 40 10.57 0.42 -2.52
N LEU A 41 9.94 1.07 -3.48
CA LEU A 41 10.59 2.11 -4.27
C LEU A 41 10.85 3.38 -3.46
N SER A 42 10.03 3.64 -2.45
CA SER A 42 10.11 4.87 -1.67
C SER A 42 10.84 4.68 -0.35
N ARG A 43 11.41 3.50 -0.11
CA ARG A 43 12.02 3.16 1.17
C ARG A 43 13.01 4.21 1.69
N PRO A 44 13.91 4.77 0.84
CA PRO A 44 14.87 5.73 1.36
C PRO A 44 14.24 6.99 1.95
N ALA A 45 13.01 7.33 1.54
CA ALA A 45 12.31 8.51 2.03
C ALA A 45 11.44 8.22 3.23
N LEU A 46 11.28 6.95 3.61
CA LEU A 46 10.36 6.56 4.68
C LEU A 46 11.10 6.28 5.98
N PRO A 47 10.57 6.71 7.13
CA PRO A 47 11.11 6.24 8.41
C PRO A 47 10.97 4.73 8.52
N ASP A 48 11.99 4.07 9.08
CA ASP A 48 12.01 2.62 9.15
C ASP A 48 10.78 2.05 9.83
N ALA A 49 10.36 2.63 10.95
CA ALA A 49 9.21 2.11 11.69
C ALA A 49 7.94 2.20 10.86
N ALA A 50 7.71 3.33 10.18
CA ALA A 50 6.53 3.51 9.35
C ALA A 50 6.54 2.57 8.16
N PHE A 51 7.71 2.40 7.54
CA PHE A 51 7.87 1.49 6.41
C PHE A 51 7.53 0.07 6.83
N GLU A 52 8.12 -0.42 7.92
CA GLU A 52 7.90 -1.80 8.36
C GLU A 52 6.46 -2.05 8.77
N SER A 53 5.83 -1.09 9.43
CA SER A 53 4.44 -1.23 9.84
C SER A 53 3.53 -1.35 8.61
N ALA A 54 3.70 -0.45 7.65
CA ALA A 54 2.89 -0.47 6.44
C ALA A 54 3.13 -1.74 5.62
N ARG A 55 4.39 -2.12 5.47
CA ARG A 55 4.75 -3.33 4.73
C ARG A 55 4.11 -4.57 5.37
N HIS A 56 4.24 -4.67 6.68
CA HIS A 56 3.72 -5.81 7.41
C HIS A 56 2.21 -5.95 7.24
N LEU A 57 1.48 -4.85 7.41
CA LEU A 57 0.03 -4.89 7.28
C LEU A 57 -0.43 -5.14 5.85
N CYS A 58 0.31 -4.63 4.86
CA CYS A 58 -0.02 -4.92 3.47
C CYS A 58 0.19 -6.40 3.15
N VAL A 59 1.27 -7.01 3.64
CA VAL A 59 1.51 -8.43 3.46
C VAL A 59 0.41 -9.24 4.13
N GLN A 60 0.05 -8.87 5.36
CA GLN A 60 -1.02 -9.56 6.07
C GLN A 60 -2.35 -9.45 5.36
N ALA A 61 -2.66 -8.29 4.77
CA ALA A 61 -3.89 -8.11 4.02
C ALA A 61 -3.93 -9.01 2.79
N LEU A 62 -2.80 -9.16 2.10
CA LEU A 62 -2.72 -10.06 0.95
C LEU A 62 -2.90 -11.51 1.34
N ARG A 63 -2.50 -11.87 2.55
CA ARG A 63 -2.70 -13.21 3.09
C ARG A 63 -4.06 -13.38 3.77
N LYS A 64 -4.85 -12.30 3.78
CA LYS A 64 -6.16 -12.29 4.44
C LYS A 64 -6.06 -12.50 5.95
N GLU A 65 -4.95 -12.09 6.53
CA GLU A 65 -4.72 -12.16 7.97
C GLU A 65 -5.13 -10.88 8.68
N THR A 66 -5.41 -9.81 7.92
CA THR A 66 -5.95 -8.58 8.46
C THR A 66 -6.84 -7.94 7.39
N THR A 67 -7.51 -6.85 7.74
CA THR A 67 -8.42 -6.19 6.82
C THR A 67 -7.64 -5.32 5.84
N CYS A 68 -8.22 -5.13 4.66
CA CYS A 68 -7.64 -4.21 3.68
C CYS A 68 -7.63 -2.79 4.20
N ASP A 69 -8.62 -2.44 5.03
CA ASP A 69 -8.72 -1.11 5.60
C ASP A 69 -7.59 -0.83 6.58
N ALA A 70 -7.19 -1.83 7.38
CA ALA A 70 -6.07 -1.68 8.29
C ALA A 70 -4.78 -1.39 7.53
N ALA A 71 -4.56 -2.12 6.43
CA ALA A 71 -3.40 -1.90 5.57
C ALA A 71 -3.44 -0.51 4.95
N ARG A 72 -4.61 -0.08 4.50
CA ARG A 72 -4.77 1.23 3.89
C ARG A 72 -4.42 2.35 4.86
N ARG A 73 -4.91 2.25 6.09
CA ARG A 73 -4.62 3.27 7.11
C ARG A 73 -3.14 3.34 7.43
N SER A 74 -2.49 2.19 7.54
CA SER A 74 -1.06 2.15 7.82
C SER A 74 -0.25 2.74 6.66
N PHE A 75 -0.66 2.47 5.43
CA PHE A 75 -0.02 3.01 4.24
C PHE A 75 -0.18 4.54 4.19
N ILE A 76 -1.39 5.03 4.45
CA ILE A 76 -1.64 6.48 4.49
C ILE A 76 -0.75 7.13 5.54
N ASN A 77 -0.66 6.52 6.72
CA ASN A 77 0.15 7.05 7.79
C ASN A 77 1.63 7.13 7.39
N ALA A 78 2.14 6.09 6.74
CA ALA A 78 3.54 6.07 6.30
C ALA A 78 3.82 7.16 5.26
N THR A 79 2.93 7.31 4.29
CA THR A 79 3.13 8.31 3.23
C THR A 79 3.02 9.72 3.76
N ARG A 80 2.14 9.96 4.73
CA ARG A 80 2.04 11.29 5.35
C ARG A 80 3.30 11.65 6.13
N HIS A 81 3.85 10.70 6.87
CA HIS A 81 5.07 10.94 7.63
C HIS A 81 6.26 11.27 6.74
N ALA A 82 6.26 10.75 5.52
CA ALA A 82 7.32 11.00 4.55
C ALA A 82 6.99 12.14 3.58
N ASP A 83 5.84 12.80 3.77
CA ASP A 83 5.35 13.86 2.89
C ASP A 83 5.21 13.37 1.44
N LEU A 84 4.75 12.14 1.30
CA LEU A 84 4.52 11.52 -0.01
C LEU A 84 3.05 11.48 -0.41
N ASP A 85 2.15 11.91 0.45
CA ASP A 85 0.74 11.98 0.10
C ASP A 85 0.51 13.10 -0.92
N ALA A 86 -0.31 12.81 -1.89
CA ALA A 86 -0.58 13.76 -2.95
C ALA A 86 -1.93 14.43 -2.78
#